data_400c70e66955c1ab984a57a334c17579
#
_entry.id   400c70e66955c1ab984a57a334c17579
#
_cell.length_a   1.000
_cell.length_b   1.000
_cell.length_c   1.000
_cell.angle_alpha   90.00
_cell.angle_beta   90.00
_cell.angle_gamma   90.00
#
_symmetry.space_group_name_H-M   'P 1'
#
loop_
_entity.id
_entity.type
_entity.pdbx_description
1 polymer ?
#
loop_
_entity_poly.entity_id
_entity_poly.type
_entity_poly.pdbx_seq_one_letter_code
_entity_poly.pdbx_strand_id
1 'polypeptide(L)'
;MIKNIRFSIGADNESKCVSIAKEYLIKNNYPLIEYGSLAGDGLDWVEVAKKVSRDVQQNKSDFGLLFCYTGTGVTIVANKFKGIRAALCNNQEVAEGARKWNNANVLGIGLMSVKESDIKGILSMWIKTRADDSELKNIE
;
A
#
# COMPACT_ATOMS: atom_id res chain seq x y z
N MET A 1 -5.08 7.86 -21.86
CA MET A 1 -5.80 8.56 -20.79
C MET A 1 -5.29 8.09 -19.42
N ILE A 2 -4.94 9.03 -18.57
CA ILE A 2 -4.46 8.68 -17.24
C ILE A 2 -5.66 8.32 -16.36
N LYS A 3 -5.67 7.10 -15.86
CA LYS A 3 -6.70 6.65 -14.93
C LYS A 3 -6.50 7.35 -13.58
N ASN A 4 -7.60 7.76 -12.97
CA ASN A 4 -7.57 8.34 -11.63
C ASN A 4 -7.40 7.22 -10.60
N ILE A 5 -6.17 7.02 -10.15
CA ILE A 5 -5.80 5.92 -9.24
C ILE A 5 -6.36 6.18 -7.84
N ARG A 6 -7.07 5.20 -7.29
CA ARG A 6 -7.71 5.26 -5.99
C ARG A 6 -6.93 4.39 -4.99
N PHE A 7 -6.75 4.92 -3.77
CA PHE A 7 -6.05 4.20 -2.70
C PHE A 7 -6.97 3.93 -1.52
N SER A 8 -6.77 2.79 -0.87
CA SER A 8 -7.20 2.57 0.50
C SER A 8 -5.94 2.53 1.37
N ILE A 9 -5.92 3.33 2.43
CA ILE A 9 -4.76 3.49 3.31
C ILE A 9 -5.15 3.14 4.75
N GLY A 10 -4.26 2.44 5.46
CA GLY A 10 -4.52 2.09 6.84
C GLY A 10 -3.27 1.90 7.69
N ALA A 11 -3.43 2.22 8.97
CA ALA A 11 -2.43 2.04 10.01
C ALA A 11 -3.15 1.95 11.35
N ASP A 12 -2.61 1.17 12.30
CA ASP A 12 -3.20 1.07 13.63
C ASP A 12 -2.74 2.17 14.59
N ASN A 13 -1.61 2.80 14.31
CA ASN A 13 -1.07 3.90 15.13
C ASN A 13 -0.69 5.10 14.29
N GLU A 14 -0.72 6.26 14.91
CA GLU A 14 -0.24 7.50 14.30
C GLU A 14 1.27 7.45 14.13
N SER A 15 1.76 8.00 13.02
CA SER A 15 3.18 8.06 12.70
C SER A 15 3.42 9.18 11.70
N LYS A 16 4.59 9.78 11.77
CA LYS A 16 4.99 10.80 10.80
C LYS A 16 5.05 10.23 9.38
N CYS A 17 5.53 9.00 9.22
CA CYS A 17 5.55 8.33 7.91
C CYS A 17 4.15 8.18 7.32
N VAL A 18 3.17 7.80 8.15
CA VAL A 18 1.77 7.69 7.72
C VAL A 18 1.23 9.04 7.28
N SER A 19 1.49 10.09 8.06
CA SER A 19 1.06 11.45 7.71
C SER A 19 1.69 11.94 6.41
N ILE A 20 2.98 11.69 6.21
CA ILE A 20 3.69 12.05 4.95
C ILE A 20 3.03 11.35 3.76
N ALA A 21 2.73 10.06 3.89
CA ALA A 21 2.09 9.30 2.83
C ALA A 21 0.71 9.85 2.48
N LYS A 22 -0.12 10.08 3.49
CA LYS A 22 -1.46 10.64 3.31
C LYS A 22 -1.39 12.00 2.61
N GLU A 23 -0.55 12.90 3.11
CA GLU A 23 -0.39 14.24 2.53
C GLU A 23 0.07 14.18 1.07
N TYR A 24 1.02 13.28 0.76
CA TYR A 24 1.50 13.09 -0.60
C TYR A 24 0.36 12.69 -1.54
N LEU A 25 -0.46 11.73 -1.13
CA LEU A 25 -1.56 11.24 -1.96
C LEU A 25 -2.64 12.30 -2.14
N ILE A 26 -2.99 13.03 -1.09
CA ILE A 26 -3.98 14.12 -1.15
C ILE A 26 -3.47 15.24 -2.06
N LYS A 27 -2.23 15.66 -1.87
CA LYS A 27 -1.62 16.75 -2.65
C LYS A 27 -1.59 16.44 -4.15
N ASN A 28 -1.43 15.17 -4.50
CA ASN A 28 -1.39 14.72 -5.89
C ASN A 28 -2.75 14.26 -6.40
N ASN A 29 -3.82 14.57 -5.66
CA ASN A 29 -5.22 14.33 -6.04
C ASN A 29 -5.60 12.86 -6.23
N TYR A 30 -4.99 11.97 -5.46
CA TYR A 30 -5.40 10.57 -5.43
C TYR A 30 -6.52 10.37 -4.41
N PRO A 31 -7.70 9.87 -4.81
CA PRO A 31 -8.78 9.59 -3.86
C PRO A 31 -8.36 8.56 -2.81
N LEU A 32 -8.75 8.79 -1.56
CA LEU A 32 -8.40 7.92 -0.42
C LEU A 32 -9.62 7.39 0.30
N ILE A 33 -9.54 6.12 0.70
CA ILE A 33 -10.39 5.55 1.74
C ILE A 33 -9.45 5.27 2.92
N GLU A 34 -9.81 5.71 4.12
CA GLU A 34 -8.92 5.67 5.29
C GLU A 34 -9.46 4.75 6.37
N TYR A 35 -8.55 3.99 6.98
CA TYR A 35 -8.86 3.05 8.07
C TYR A 35 -7.84 3.16 9.20
N GLY A 36 -8.25 2.75 10.39
CA GLY A 36 -7.40 2.71 11.56
C GLY A 36 -7.22 4.09 12.18
N SER A 37 -5.99 4.42 12.58
CA SER A 37 -5.68 5.71 13.21
C SER A 37 -6.02 6.90 12.33
N LEU A 38 -5.95 6.73 11.02
CA LEU A 38 -6.30 7.77 10.04
C LEU A 38 -7.79 8.13 10.09
N ALA A 39 -8.64 7.16 10.41
CA ALA A 39 -10.09 7.34 10.46
C ALA A 39 -10.62 7.48 11.90
N GLY A 40 -9.79 7.25 12.92
CA GLY A 40 -10.22 7.26 14.30
C GLY A 40 -11.23 6.16 14.63
N ASP A 41 -11.16 5.02 13.94
CA ASP A 41 -12.15 3.94 14.07
C ASP A 41 -11.80 2.88 15.12
N GLY A 42 -10.60 2.94 15.72
CA GLY A 42 -10.18 2.00 16.76
C GLY A 42 -9.80 0.61 16.28
N LEU A 43 -9.70 0.40 14.97
CA LEU A 43 -9.34 -0.91 14.40
C LEU A 43 -7.88 -1.25 14.66
N ASP A 44 -7.61 -2.51 14.99
CA ASP A 44 -6.24 -3.02 15.12
C ASP A 44 -5.63 -3.30 13.73
N TRP A 45 -4.34 -3.63 13.72
CA TRP A 45 -3.61 -3.81 12.46
C TRP A 45 -4.17 -4.95 11.60
N VAL A 46 -4.72 -6.01 12.21
CA VAL A 46 -5.32 -7.14 11.47
C VAL A 46 -6.58 -6.67 10.74
N GLU A 47 -7.48 -5.98 11.45
CA GLU A 47 -8.72 -5.50 10.86
C GLU A 47 -8.48 -4.41 9.81
N VAL A 48 -7.49 -3.53 10.06
CA VAL A 48 -7.06 -2.53 9.08
C VAL A 48 -6.61 -3.22 7.79
N ALA A 49 -5.76 -4.23 7.91
CA ALA A 49 -5.25 -4.97 6.75
C ALA A 49 -6.39 -5.65 5.98
N LYS A 50 -7.36 -6.22 6.68
CA LYS A 50 -8.53 -6.85 6.06
C LYS A 50 -9.37 -5.84 5.29
N LYS A 51 -9.64 -4.67 5.88
CA LYS A 51 -10.46 -3.63 5.25
C LYS A 51 -9.82 -3.11 3.97
N VAL A 52 -8.55 -2.76 4.04
CA VAL A 52 -7.80 -2.28 2.87
C VAL A 52 -7.77 -3.35 1.77
N SER A 53 -7.48 -4.58 2.13
CA SER A 53 -7.40 -5.69 1.17
C SER A 53 -8.74 -5.97 0.49
N ARG A 54 -9.84 -5.92 1.23
CA ARG A 54 -11.18 -6.08 0.66
C ARG A 54 -11.52 -4.98 -0.34
N ASP A 55 -11.14 -3.75 -0.04
CA ASP A 55 -11.38 -2.63 -0.96
C ASP A 55 -10.70 -2.87 -2.31
N VAL A 56 -9.45 -3.32 -2.28
CA VAL A 56 -8.71 -3.63 -3.51
C VAL A 56 -9.32 -4.85 -4.20
N GLN A 57 -9.62 -5.90 -3.45
CA GLN A 57 -10.23 -7.13 -3.98
C GLN A 57 -11.57 -6.84 -4.68
N GLN A 58 -12.38 -5.93 -4.14
CA GLN A 58 -13.70 -5.57 -4.64
C GLN A 58 -13.68 -4.40 -5.62
N ASN A 59 -12.52 -3.96 -6.04
CA ASN A 59 -12.34 -2.83 -6.97
C ASN A 59 -12.87 -1.49 -6.48
N LYS A 60 -12.95 -1.30 -5.16
CA LYS A 60 -13.25 0.01 -4.56
C LYS A 60 -12.02 0.91 -4.59
N SER A 61 -10.85 0.31 -4.58
CA SER A 61 -9.56 0.98 -4.72
C SER A 61 -8.68 0.20 -5.69
N ASP A 62 -7.74 0.89 -6.32
CA ASP A 62 -6.79 0.28 -7.24
C ASP A 62 -5.59 -0.28 -6.49
N PHE A 63 -5.15 0.42 -5.45
CA PHE A 63 -4.04 0.02 -4.59
C PHE A 63 -4.40 0.16 -3.12
N GLY A 64 -3.82 -0.72 -2.32
CA GLY A 64 -3.81 -0.61 -0.87
C GLY A 64 -2.45 -0.14 -0.37
N LEU A 65 -2.46 0.61 0.73
CA LEU A 65 -1.26 1.07 1.42
C LEU A 65 -1.43 0.78 2.91
N LEU A 66 -0.58 -0.10 3.42
CA LEU A 66 -0.66 -0.58 4.80
C LEU A 66 0.62 -0.31 5.56
N PHE A 67 0.46 0.20 6.78
CA PHE A 67 1.56 0.43 7.70
C PHE A 67 1.35 -0.39 8.97
N CYS A 68 2.42 -1.00 9.46
CA CYS A 68 2.49 -1.46 10.85
C CYS A 68 3.94 -1.37 11.30
N TYR A 69 4.25 -1.76 12.53
CA TYR A 69 5.59 -1.55 13.08
C TYR A 69 6.66 -2.25 12.23
N THR A 70 6.49 -3.52 11.93
CA THR A 70 7.42 -4.28 11.09
C THR A 70 7.03 -4.28 9.60
N GLY A 71 5.76 -4.05 9.30
CA GLY A 71 5.20 -4.17 7.95
C GLY A 71 4.89 -5.61 7.55
N THR A 72 5.40 -6.59 8.28
CA THR A 72 5.26 -8.00 7.94
C THR A 72 3.85 -8.53 8.17
N GLY A 73 3.26 -8.22 9.32
CA GLY A 73 1.94 -8.73 9.68
C GLY A 73 0.84 -8.27 8.73
N VAL A 74 0.79 -6.98 8.41
CA VAL A 74 -0.21 -6.44 7.48
C VAL A 74 -0.04 -7.03 6.08
N THR A 75 1.19 -7.28 5.67
CA THR A 75 1.49 -7.90 4.36
C THR A 75 1.00 -9.35 4.32
N ILE A 76 1.25 -10.10 5.40
CA ILE A 76 0.79 -11.49 5.51
C ILE A 76 -0.75 -11.57 5.47
N VAL A 77 -1.42 -10.74 6.27
CA VAL A 77 -2.88 -10.70 6.30
C VAL A 77 -3.45 -10.37 4.92
N ALA A 78 -2.89 -9.35 4.26
CA ALA A 78 -3.35 -8.95 2.93
C ALA A 78 -3.22 -10.09 1.92
N ASN A 79 -2.12 -10.84 1.96
CA ASN A 79 -1.88 -11.95 1.03
C ASN A 79 -2.77 -13.17 1.25
N LYS A 80 -3.58 -13.19 2.29
CA LYS A 80 -4.59 -14.23 2.48
C LYS A 80 -5.86 -13.99 1.65
N PHE A 81 -5.98 -12.83 1.03
CA PHE A 81 -7.12 -12.49 0.19
C PHE A 81 -6.83 -12.86 -1.26
N LYS A 82 -7.74 -13.59 -1.87
CA LYS A 82 -7.62 -13.97 -3.28
C LYS A 82 -7.53 -12.70 -4.16
N GLY A 83 -6.57 -12.68 -5.07
CA GLY A 83 -6.35 -11.56 -5.97
C GLY A 83 -5.49 -10.43 -5.38
N ILE A 84 -5.08 -10.56 -4.11
CA ILE A 84 -4.19 -9.59 -3.49
C ILE A 84 -2.75 -10.08 -3.59
N ARG A 85 -1.90 -9.19 -4.05
CA ARG A 85 -0.45 -9.37 -4.15
C ARG A 85 0.18 -8.24 -3.34
N ALA A 86 0.34 -8.49 -2.04
CA ALA A 86 0.92 -7.52 -1.12
C ALA A 86 2.43 -7.71 -1.02
N ALA A 87 3.16 -6.61 -1.07
CA ALA A 87 4.61 -6.61 -0.99
C ALA A 87 5.09 -5.63 0.07
N LEU A 88 6.04 -6.09 0.89
CA LEU A 88 6.69 -5.26 1.91
C LEU A 88 7.82 -4.47 1.24
N CYS A 89 7.66 -3.15 1.17
CA CYS A 89 8.60 -2.27 0.46
C CYS A 89 9.03 -1.11 1.36
N ASN A 90 10.22 -1.21 1.93
CA ASN A 90 10.77 -0.17 2.79
C ASN A 90 11.76 0.77 2.06
N ASN A 91 11.88 0.62 0.74
CA ASN A 91 12.66 1.53 -0.10
C ASN A 91 12.11 1.56 -1.53
N GLN A 92 12.62 2.51 -2.32
CA GLN A 92 12.12 2.73 -3.69
C GLN A 92 12.39 1.57 -4.63
N GLU A 93 13.54 0.95 -4.52
CA GLU A 93 13.96 -0.14 -5.42
C GLU A 93 13.07 -1.37 -5.26
N VAL A 94 12.76 -1.71 -4.00
CA VAL A 94 11.85 -2.83 -3.71
C VAL A 94 10.44 -2.51 -4.22
N ALA A 95 9.96 -1.27 -4.05
CA ALA A 95 8.66 -0.85 -4.55
C ALA A 95 8.58 -0.95 -6.08
N GLU A 96 9.63 -0.53 -6.77
CA GLU A 96 9.72 -0.67 -8.23
C GLU A 96 9.63 -2.13 -8.64
N GLY A 97 10.45 -2.99 -8.03
CA GLY A 97 10.45 -4.42 -8.35
C GLY A 97 9.11 -5.10 -8.07
N ALA A 98 8.47 -4.75 -6.95
CA ALA A 98 7.17 -5.30 -6.59
C ALA A 98 6.11 -4.98 -7.65
N ARG A 99 6.12 -3.76 -8.18
CA ARG A 99 5.21 -3.37 -9.26
C ARG A 99 5.62 -4.02 -10.58
N LYS A 100 6.87 -3.87 -10.95
CA LYS A 100 7.36 -4.29 -12.26
C LYS A 100 7.29 -5.80 -12.48
N TRP A 101 7.77 -6.55 -11.50
CA TRP A 101 7.93 -8.01 -11.65
C TRP A 101 6.79 -8.83 -11.02
N ASN A 102 6.11 -8.27 -10.05
CA ASN A 102 5.10 -9.03 -9.30
C ASN A 102 3.68 -8.48 -9.46
N ASN A 103 3.51 -7.38 -10.16
CA ASN A 103 2.20 -6.72 -10.28
C ASN A 103 1.52 -6.56 -8.91
N ALA A 104 2.30 -6.20 -7.89
CA ALA A 104 1.78 -6.04 -6.54
C ALA A 104 0.73 -4.94 -6.50
N ASN A 105 -0.35 -5.15 -5.75
CA ASN A 105 -1.46 -4.20 -5.65
C ASN A 105 -1.72 -3.71 -4.23
N VAL A 106 -0.99 -4.23 -3.25
CA VAL A 106 -0.99 -3.72 -1.88
C VAL A 106 0.45 -3.50 -1.44
N LEU A 107 0.73 -2.30 -0.98
CA LEU A 107 2.05 -1.88 -0.51
C LEU A 107 2.07 -1.91 1.01
N GLY A 108 2.91 -2.76 1.59
CA GLY A 108 3.16 -2.80 3.03
C GLY A 108 4.44 -2.04 3.37
N ILE A 109 4.42 -1.28 4.45
CA ILE A 109 5.57 -0.52 4.92
C ILE A 109 5.77 -0.76 6.41
N GLY A 110 7.02 -1.07 6.80
CA GLY A 110 7.40 -1.26 8.19
C GLY A 110 7.95 0.03 8.79
N LEU A 111 7.25 0.57 9.79
CA LEU A 111 7.61 1.85 10.41
C LEU A 111 8.97 1.81 11.12
N MET A 112 9.38 0.65 11.61
CA MET A 112 10.69 0.50 12.27
C MET A 112 11.86 0.56 11.29
N SER A 113 11.63 0.30 10.01
CA SER A 113 12.69 0.15 9.01
C SER A 113 12.71 1.22 7.94
N VAL A 114 11.56 1.81 7.62
CA VAL A 114 11.46 2.82 6.56
C VAL A 114 12.02 4.16 7.04
N LYS A 115 12.69 4.88 6.16
CA LYS A 115 13.10 6.26 6.41
C LYS A 115 12.00 7.21 5.99
N GLU A 116 11.73 8.23 6.82
CA GLU A 116 10.74 9.27 6.48
C GLU A 116 11.03 9.90 5.11
N SER A 117 12.30 10.13 4.82
CA SER A 117 12.75 10.72 3.56
C SER A 117 12.47 9.84 2.33
N ASP A 118 12.21 8.55 2.52
CA ASP A 118 11.94 7.63 1.41
C ASP A 118 10.45 7.48 1.08
N ILE A 119 9.55 7.92 1.96
CA ILE A 119 8.10 7.68 1.79
C ILE A 119 7.58 8.22 0.45
N LYS A 120 7.88 9.47 0.14
CA LYS A 120 7.42 10.08 -1.13
C LYS A 120 7.96 9.36 -2.35
N GLY A 121 9.24 8.99 -2.31
CA GLY A 121 9.88 8.25 -3.39
C GLY A 121 9.31 6.86 -3.59
N ILE A 122 9.01 6.15 -2.50
CA ILE A 122 8.36 4.84 -2.53
C ILE A 122 7.00 4.96 -3.24
N LEU A 123 6.19 5.92 -2.84
CA LEU A 123 4.87 6.13 -3.44
C LEU A 123 4.95 6.55 -4.90
N SER A 124 5.85 7.48 -5.22
CA SER A 124 6.07 7.90 -6.60
C SER A 124 6.48 6.73 -7.49
N MET A 125 7.43 5.91 -7.02
CA MET A 125 7.89 4.74 -7.76
C MET A 125 6.78 3.71 -7.94
N TRP A 126 6.02 3.45 -6.88
CA TRP A 126 4.88 2.53 -6.93
C TRP A 126 3.84 2.95 -7.98
N ILE A 127 3.49 4.23 -7.98
CA ILE A 127 2.44 4.75 -8.86
C ILE A 127 2.86 4.74 -10.34
N LYS A 128 4.10 5.12 -10.62
CA LYS A 128 4.57 5.27 -12.01
C LYS A 128 5.05 3.98 -12.66
N THR A 129 5.32 2.93 -11.88
CA THR A 129 5.86 1.68 -12.41
C THR A 129 4.75 0.78 -12.93
N ARG A 130 4.86 0.34 -14.16
CA ARG A 130 3.93 -0.62 -14.77
C ARG A 130 4.46 -2.03 -14.61
N ALA A 131 3.54 -2.98 -14.49
CA ALA A 131 3.90 -4.39 -14.48
C ALA A 131 4.47 -4.82 -15.85
N ASP A 132 5.49 -5.67 -15.79
CA ASP A 132 6.08 -6.26 -16.98
C ASP A 132 5.24 -7.49 -17.35
N ASP A 133 4.55 -7.43 -18.50
CA ASP A 133 3.65 -8.49 -18.96
C ASP A 133 4.33 -9.86 -19.04
N SER A 134 5.63 -9.90 -19.29
CA SER A 134 6.37 -11.16 -19.38
C SER A 134 6.46 -11.88 -18.03
N GLU A 135 6.29 -11.15 -16.91
CA GLU A 135 6.37 -11.70 -15.55
C GLU A 135 4.99 -12.08 -14.99
N LEU A 136 3.90 -11.54 -15.54
CA LEU A 136 2.55 -11.72 -14.97
C LEU A 136 2.13 -13.18 -14.90
N LYS A 137 2.49 -14.00 -15.86
CA LYS A 137 2.15 -15.42 -15.89
C LYS A 137 2.77 -16.21 -14.73
N ASN A 138 3.81 -15.67 -14.09
CA ASN A 138 4.50 -16.32 -13.00
C ASN A 138 3.88 -16.01 -11.63
N ILE A 139 2.97 -15.03 -11.56
CA ILE A 139 2.47 -14.53 -10.28
C ILE A 139 0.96 -14.77 -10.10
N GLU A 140 0.29 -15.23 -11.08
CA GLU A 140 -1.14 -15.55 -11.01
C GLU A 140 -1.45 -16.85 -10.28
#